data_3f7e4bb16da8c04b1339706eaa86ce17
#
_entry.id   3f7e4bb16da8c04b1339706eaa86ce17
#
_cell.length_a   1.000
_cell.length_b   1.000
_cell.length_c   1.000
_cell.angle_alpha   90.00
_cell.angle_beta   90.00
_cell.angle_gamma   90.00
#
_symmetry.space_group_name_H-M   'P 1'
#
loop_
_entity.id
_entity.type
_entity.pdbx_description
1 polymer ?
#
loop_
_entity_poly.entity_id
_entity_poly.type
_entity_poly.pdbx_seq_one_letter_code
_entity_poly.pdbx_strand_id
1 'polypeptide(L)'
;MRARITLLLFAILYSFTCLAQTNFEKHFTKKSLRIDFALSGNWDFQAAAIQQLREEPVWAGPVKNLIDPFGYGGYYINVYDKAGKELIYSRGFNTLFEEWRSTEQAKTETQSWTNSISIPYPKAPVIIEITARDKADMQFHP
;
A
#
# COMPACT_ATOMS: atom_id res chain seq x y z
N MET A 1 24.10 -26.25 -36.42
CA MET A 1 22.89 -25.40 -36.34
C MET A 1 22.12 -25.56 -35.04
N ARG A 2 21.88 -26.76 -34.52
CA ARG A 2 21.08 -26.98 -33.29
C ARG A 2 21.68 -26.33 -32.03
N ALA A 3 23.00 -26.38 -31.82
CA ALA A 3 23.65 -25.78 -30.64
C ALA A 3 23.54 -24.24 -30.57
N ARG A 4 23.53 -23.55 -31.72
CA ARG A 4 23.39 -22.09 -31.77
C ARG A 4 21.97 -21.61 -31.44
N ILE A 5 20.95 -22.39 -31.76
CA ILE A 5 19.54 -22.12 -31.46
C ILE A 5 19.29 -22.31 -29.98
N THR A 6 19.88 -23.34 -29.35
CA THR A 6 19.76 -23.58 -27.90
C THR A 6 20.37 -22.45 -27.06
N LEU A 7 21.53 -21.91 -27.51
CA LEU A 7 22.18 -20.77 -26.82
C LEU A 7 21.37 -19.49 -26.91
N LEU A 8 20.72 -19.24 -28.05
CA LEU A 8 19.83 -18.09 -28.24
C LEU A 8 18.55 -18.17 -27.36
N LEU A 9 17.97 -19.36 -27.24
CA LEU A 9 16.83 -19.59 -26.34
C LEU A 9 17.19 -19.40 -24.86
N PHE A 10 18.38 -19.81 -24.44
CA PHE A 10 18.87 -19.58 -23.08
C PHE A 10 19.13 -18.09 -22.79
N ALA A 11 19.64 -17.32 -23.75
CA ALA A 11 19.85 -15.88 -23.62
C ALA A 11 18.52 -15.09 -23.49
N ILE A 12 17.47 -15.53 -24.17
CA ILE A 12 16.13 -14.90 -24.07
C ILE A 12 15.47 -15.18 -22.73
N LEU A 13 15.67 -16.36 -22.12
CA LEU A 13 15.14 -16.68 -20.80
C LEU A 13 15.80 -15.89 -19.67
N TYR A 14 17.04 -15.43 -19.83
CA TYR A 14 17.76 -14.64 -18.82
C TYR A 14 17.39 -13.15 -18.82
N SER A 15 16.64 -12.68 -19.81
CA SER A 15 16.31 -11.25 -19.97
C SER A 15 15.09 -10.78 -19.15
N PHE A 16 14.45 -11.64 -18.35
CA PHE A 16 13.12 -11.35 -17.79
C PHE A 16 13.05 -11.10 -16.27
N THR A 17 14.14 -10.83 -15.58
CA THR A 17 14.06 -10.55 -14.13
C THR A 17 14.84 -9.31 -13.68
N CYS A 18 14.63 -8.18 -14.35
CA CYS A 18 14.90 -6.91 -13.70
C CYS A 18 13.57 -6.36 -13.19
N LEU A 19 13.08 -6.86 -12.06
CA LEU A 19 12.10 -6.15 -11.27
C LEU A 19 12.76 -4.84 -10.86
N ALA A 20 12.39 -3.76 -11.51
CA ALA A 20 12.88 -2.44 -11.18
C ALA A 20 12.50 -2.14 -9.73
N GLN A 21 13.43 -2.38 -8.81
CA GLN A 21 13.24 -2.05 -7.41
C GLN A 21 13.08 -0.54 -7.30
N THR A 22 11.95 -0.09 -6.76
CA THR A 22 11.69 1.34 -6.53
C THR A 22 12.83 1.93 -5.71
N ASN A 23 13.46 2.97 -6.24
CA ASN A 23 14.60 3.62 -5.59
C ASN A 23 14.10 4.61 -4.53
N PHE A 24 14.37 4.31 -3.24
CA PHE A 24 13.99 5.16 -2.12
C PHE A 24 14.49 6.61 -2.29
N GLU A 25 15.77 6.77 -2.61
CA GLU A 25 16.40 8.10 -2.71
C GLU A 25 15.84 8.95 -3.87
N LYS A 26 15.26 8.31 -4.89
CA LYS A 26 14.57 9.01 -5.98
C LYS A 26 13.27 9.67 -5.50
N HIS A 27 12.50 8.99 -4.69
CA HIS A 27 11.12 9.39 -4.38
C HIS A 27 10.92 9.95 -2.98
N PHE A 28 11.78 9.58 -2.02
CA PHE A 28 11.55 9.85 -0.60
C PHE A 28 12.74 10.51 0.10
N THR A 29 12.43 11.18 1.21
CA THR A 29 13.41 11.68 2.18
C THR A 29 13.53 10.71 3.36
N LYS A 30 14.48 10.96 4.28
CA LYS A 30 14.62 10.18 5.54
C LYS A 30 13.62 10.60 6.64
N LYS A 31 12.63 11.40 6.31
CA LYS A 31 11.53 11.79 7.19
C LYS A 31 10.33 10.89 6.98
N SER A 32 9.33 10.92 7.88
CA SER A 32 8.04 10.27 7.74
C SER A 32 6.95 11.26 7.40
N LEU A 33 5.97 10.82 6.63
CA LEU A 33 4.66 11.42 6.56
C LEU A 33 3.70 10.52 7.34
N ARG A 34 3.24 11.01 8.50
CA ARG A 34 2.17 10.38 9.26
C ARG A 34 0.83 10.84 8.70
N ILE A 35 -0.04 9.89 8.47
CA ILE A 35 -1.39 10.06 7.94
C ILE A 35 -2.35 9.60 9.02
N ASP A 36 -3.09 10.51 9.62
CA ASP A 36 -4.18 10.20 10.53
C ASP A 36 -5.48 10.21 9.74
N PHE A 37 -6.26 9.14 9.87
CA PHE A 37 -7.50 8.96 9.13
C PHE A 37 -8.55 8.24 9.98
N ALA A 38 -9.83 8.51 9.70
CA ALA A 38 -10.94 7.77 10.27
C ALA A 38 -11.38 6.68 9.31
N LEU A 39 -11.66 5.49 9.86
CA LEU A 39 -12.47 4.46 9.22
C LEU A 39 -13.84 4.48 9.90
N SER A 40 -14.89 4.63 9.11
CA SER A 40 -16.26 4.74 9.60
C SER A 40 -17.16 3.78 8.84
N GLY A 41 -18.15 3.21 9.50
CA GLY A 41 -19.09 2.29 8.85
C GLY A 41 -19.63 1.23 9.80
N ASN A 42 -20.09 0.13 9.22
CA ASN A 42 -20.66 -1.02 9.91
C ASN A 42 -20.25 -2.33 9.19
N TRP A 43 -20.97 -3.43 9.44
CA TRP A 43 -20.64 -4.72 8.81
C TRP A 43 -20.75 -4.70 7.27
N ASP A 44 -21.65 -3.88 6.72
CA ASP A 44 -22.03 -3.84 5.30
C ASP A 44 -21.23 -2.81 4.50
N PHE A 45 -20.99 -1.63 5.07
CA PHE A 45 -20.25 -0.57 4.38
C PHE A 45 -19.11 0.00 5.22
N GLN A 46 -18.16 0.63 4.55
CA GLN A 46 -17.09 1.39 5.17
C GLN A 46 -16.65 2.56 4.30
N ALA A 47 -16.10 3.58 4.95
CA ALA A 47 -15.50 4.73 4.30
C ALA A 47 -14.25 5.18 5.06
N ALA A 48 -13.27 5.73 4.35
CA ALA A 48 -12.08 6.34 4.92
C ALA A 48 -12.08 7.84 4.70
N ALA A 49 -11.67 8.60 5.72
CA ALA A 49 -11.52 10.05 5.63
C ALA A 49 -10.19 10.49 6.25
N ILE A 50 -9.34 11.15 5.49
CA ILE A 50 -8.09 11.72 6.00
C ILE A 50 -8.43 12.87 6.95
N GLN A 51 -7.86 12.84 8.15
CA GLN A 51 -8.05 13.84 9.21
C GLN A 51 -6.86 14.79 9.29
N GLN A 52 -5.64 14.27 9.24
CA GLN A 52 -4.42 15.07 9.39
C GLN A 52 -3.25 14.42 8.64
N LEU A 53 -2.38 15.29 8.10
CA LEU A 53 -1.07 14.92 7.59
C LEU A 53 0.00 15.61 8.44
N ARG A 54 0.98 14.87 8.93
CA ARG A 54 2.05 15.40 9.77
C ARG A 54 3.41 14.92 9.30
N GLU A 55 4.33 15.86 9.11
CA GLU A 55 5.74 15.52 8.92
C GLU A 55 6.34 15.12 10.27
N GLU A 56 7.07 14.02 10.29
CA GLU A 56 7.84 13.53 11.43
C GLU A 56 9.33 13.42 11.07
N PRO A 57 10.24 13.62 12.02
CA PRO A 57 11.65 13.85 11.71
C PRO A 57 12.38 12.64 11.13
N VAL A 58 11.94 11.41 11.40
CA VAL A 58 12.67 10.19 11.05
C VAL A 58 11.76 9.15 10.43
N TRP A 59 12.20 8.57 9.30
CA TRP A 59 11.63 7.36 8.75
C TRP A 59 12.34 6.14 9.34
N ALA A 60 11.61 5.32 10.11
CA ALA A 60 12.10 4.10 10.73
C ALA A 60 11.77 2.82 9.96
N GLY A 61 11.09 2.94 8.83
CA GLY A 61 10.68 1.80 7.99
C GLY A 61 11.73 1.40 6.95
N PRO A 62 11.37 0.49 6.04
CA PRO A 62 12.28 -0.02 5.02
C PRO A 62 12.66 1.05 4.00
N VAL A 63 13.91 1.00 3.54
CA VAL A 63 14.43 1.81 2.41
C VAL A 63 14.66 0.94 1.16
N LYS A 64 14.36 -0.35 1.25
CA LYS A 64 14.36 -1.34 0.17
C LYS A 64 13.03 -2.08 0.21
N ASN A 65 12.65 -2.73 -0.90
CA ASN A 65 11.39 -3.46 -1.01
C ASN A 65 10.20 -2.59 -0.61
N LEU A 66 10.11 -1.41 -1.23
CA LEU A 66 9.10 -0.40 -0.91
C LEU A 66 7.69 -0.80 -1.34
N ILE A 67 7.59 -1.74 -2.27
CA ILE A 67 6.33 -2.33 -2.72
C ILE A 67 6.17 -3.66 -2.00
N ASP A 68 5.07 -3.82 -1.29
CA ASP A 68 4.72 -5.06 -0.61
C ASP A 68 4.16 -6.08 -1.62
N PRO A 69 4.84 -7.21 -1.85
CA PRO A 69 4.41 -8.21 -2.83
C PRO A 69 3.43 -9.24 -2.27
N PHE A 70 3.18 -9.24 -0.94
CA PHE A 70 2.50 -10.35 -0.28
C PHE A 70 0.98 -10.23 -0.30
N GLY A 71 0.45 -9.02 -0.36
CA GLY A 71 -0.99 -8.80 -0.34
C GLY A 71 -1.65 -9.21 0.99
N TYR A 72 -0.96 -9.11 2.13
CA TYR A 72 -1.52 -9.44 3.43
C TYR A 72 -2.21 -8.24 4.09
N GLY A 73 -3.19 -8.53 4.95
CA GLY A 73 -3.95 -7.53 5.70
C GLY A 73 -5.35 -7.28 5.13
N GLY A 74 -6.17 -6.60 5.90
CA GLY A 74 -7.51 -6.18 5.51
C GLY A 74 -7.52 -4.87 4.73
N TYR A 75 -6.45 -4.10 4.85
CA TYR A 75 -6.25 -2.82 4.14
C TYR A 75 -4.89 -2.74 3.49
N TYR A 76 -4.80 -1.88 2.46
CA TYR A 76 -3.54 -1.49 1.84
C TYR A 76 -3.45 0.02 1.72
N ILE A 77 -2.25 0.57 1.97
CA ILE A 77 -1.90 1.91 1.55
C ILE A 77 -1.03 1.81 0.31
N ASN A 78 -1.45 2.50 -0.75
CA ASN A 78 -0.72 2.63 -2.00
C ASN A 78 -0.32 4.09 -2.20
N VAL A 79 0.92 4.34 -2.59
CA VAL A 79 1.44 5.67 -2.89
C VAL A 79 1.92 5.69 -4.31
N TYR A 80 1.33 6.56 -5.12
CA TYR A 80 1.67 6.72 -6.53
C TYR A 80 2.37 8.06 -6.75
N ASP A 81 3.41 8.08 -7.56
CA ASP A 81 3.93 9.32 -8.12
C ASP A 81 2.84 10.00 -8.96
N LYS A 82 2.50 11.24 -8.61
CA LYS A 82 1.43 11.98 -9.28
C LYS A 82 1.72 12.25 -10.76
N ALA A 83 2.98 12.44 -11.12
CA ALA A 83 3.39 12.74 -12.49
C ALA A 83 3.28 11.53 -13.41
N GLY A 84 3.80 10.38 -12.99
CA GLY A 84 3.86 9.15 -13.80
C GLY A 84 2.81 8.11 -13.45
N LYS A 85 2.06 8.30 -12.35
CA LYS A 85 1.13 7.29 -11.78
C LYS A 85 1.80 5.95 -11.47
N GLU A 86 3.13 5.97 -11.27
CA GLU A 86 3.92 4.81 -10.86
C GLU A 86 3.67 4.52 -9.39
N LEU A 87 3.41 3.25 -9.02
CA LEU A 87 3.35 2.82 -7.63
C LEU A 87 4.77 2.85 -7.05
N ILE A 88 5.00 3.71 -6.05
CA ILE A 88 6.32 3.94 -5.45
C ILE A 88 6.44 3.42 -4.01
N TYR A 89 5.32 3.17 -3.35
CA TYR A 89 5.28 2.55 -2.03
C TYR A 89 3.94 1.85 -1.83
N SER A 90 3.96 0.66 -1.22
CA SER A 90 2.75 0.01 -0.75
C SER A 90 2.99 -0.80 0.51
N ARG A 91 1.96 -0.93 1.35
CA ARG A 91 2.00 -1.74 2.56
C ARG A 91 0.61 -2.18 2.99
N GLY A 92 0.49 -3.48 3.34
CA GLY A 92 -0.70 -4.02 3.96
C GLY A 92 -0.73 -3.73 5.47
N PHE A 93 -1.92 -3.55 6.03
CA PHE A 93 -2.15 -3.36 7.46
C PHE A 93 -3.53 -3.85 7.88
N ASN A 94 -3.72 -4.02 9.19
CA ASN A 94 -5.00 -4.36 9.82
C ASN A 94 -5.39 -3.27 10.82
N THR A 95 -6.65 -3.23 11.18
CA THR A 95 -7.21 -2.26 12.15
C THR A 95 -8.17 -2.96 13.10
N LEU A 96 -8.34 -2.40 14.30
CA LEU A 96 -9.38 -2.84 15.22
C LEU A 96 -10.80 -2.58 14.67
N PHE A 97 -10.95 -1.58 13.80
CA PHE A 97 -12.22 -1.33 13.11
C PHE A 97 -12.64 -2.53 12.24
N GLU A 98 -11.70 -3.17 11.53
CA GLU A 98 -11.97 -4.37 10.75
C GLU A 98 -12.42 -5.55 11.64
N GLU A 99 -11.75 -5.75 12.78
CA GLU A 99 -12.14 -6.77 13.75
C GLU A 99 -13.54 -6.51 14.30
N TRP A 100 -13.82 -5.27 14.70
CA TRP A 100 -15.14 -4.87 15.18
C TRP A 100 -16.23 -5.09 14.11
N ARG A 101 -15.97 -4.79 12.84
CA ARG A 101 -16.90 -5.02 11.74
C ARG A 101 -17.33 -6.50 11.58
N SER A 102 -16.60 -7.45 12.16
CA SER A 102 -16.94 -8.87 12.14
C SER A 102 -17.87 -9.28 13.30
N THR A 103 -18.19 -8.38 14.23
CA THR A 103 -19.04 -8.66 15.39
C THR A 103 -20.54 -8.52 15.10
N GLU A 104 -21.38 -9.11 15.94
CA GLU A 104 -22.86 -8.94 15.87
C GLU A 104 -23.26 -7.48 16.08
N GLN A 105 -22.52 -6.73 16.93
CA GLN A 105 -22.79 -5.32 17.18
C GLN A 105 -22.70 -4.47 15.91
N ALA A 106 -21.75 -4.77 15.03
CA ALA A 106 -21.58 -4.05 13.76
C ALA A 106 -22.76 -4.20 12.80
N LYS A 107 -23.66 -5.19 13.00
CA LYS A 107 -24.86 -5.35 12.20
C LYS A 107 -25.95 -4.33 12.54
N THR A 108 -25.91 -3.76 13.72
CA THR A 108 -26.92 -2.83 14.23
C THR A 108 -26.39 -1.43 14.51
N GLU A 109 -25.08 -1.27 14.59
CA GLU A 109 -24.44 0.00 14.92
C GLU A 109 -23.48 0.45 13.81
N THR A 110 -23.29 1.78 13.73
CA THR A 110 -22.25 2.42 12.92
C THR A 110 -21.24 3.06 13.86
N GLN A 111 -19.95 2.83 13.62
CA GLN A 111 -18.87 3.42 14.41
C GLN A 111 -17.83 4.12 13.53
N SER A 112 -17.04 4.96 14.17
CA SER A 112 -15.90 5.66 13.54
C SER A 112 -14.67 5.53 14.43
N TRP A 113 -13.56 5.06 13.84
CA TRP A 113 -12.31 4.79 14.55
C TRP A 113 -11.16 5.54 13.90
N THR A 114 -10.41 6.30 14.70
CA THR A 114 -9.21 6.98 14.23
C THR A 114 -8.06 5.98 14.13
N ASN A 115 -7.35 6.03 13.02
CA ASN A 115 -6.18 5.23 12.72
C ASN A 115 -5.03 6.13 12.29
N SER A 116 -3.81 5.63 12.40
CA SER A 116 -2.61 6.32 11.91
C SER A 116 -1.72 5.35 11.16
N ILE A 117 -1.17 5.79 10.05
CA ILE A 117 -0.15 5.07 9.31
C ILE A 117 0.96 6.02 8.89
N SER A 118 2.21 5.57 8.92
CA SER A 118 3.34 6.36 8.46
C SER A 118 3.92 5.77 7.17
N ILE A 119 4.22 6.65 6.23
CA ILE A 119 4.94 6.35 4.99
C ILE A 119 6.21 7.19 4.94
N PRO A 120 7.22 6.83 4.12
CA PRO A 120 8.35 7.72 3.92
C PRO A 120 7.89 9.03 3.28
N TYR A 121 8.47 10.15 3.71
CA TYR A 121 8.04 11.49 3.27
C TYR A 121 8.40 11.72 1.80
N PRO A 122 7.42 11.97 0.90
CA PRO A 122 7.65 12.12 -0.53
C PRO A 122 8.42 13.43 -0.85
N LYS A 123 9.31 13.37 -1.84
CA LYS A 123 10.03 14.55 -2.38
C LYS A 123 9.19 15.37 -3.36
N ALA A 124 8.18 14.77 -3.95
CA ALA A 124 7.29 15.35 -4.95
C ALA A 124 5.83 15.05 -4.61
N PRO A 125 4.85 15.73 -5.22
CA PRO A 125 3.43 15.42 -5.02
C PRO A 125 3.09 13.97 -5.35
N VAL A 126 2.33 13.31 -4.49
CA VAL A 126 1.89 11.91 -4.61
C VAL A 126 0.38 11.81 -4.53
N ILE A 127 -0.15 10.68 -5.00
CA ILE A 127 -1.50 10.23 -4.74
C ILE A 127 -1.41 9.13 -3.69
N ILE A 128 -2.16 9.26 -2.60
CA ILE A 128 -2.27 8.26 -1.54
C ILE A 128 -3.65 7.64 -1.63
N GLU A 129 -3.69 6.33 -1.73
CA GLU A 129 -4.90 5.55 -1.80
C GLU A 129 -4.92 4.54 -0.64
N ILE A 130 -6.04 4.46 0.06
CA ILE A 130 -6.31 3.40 1.04
C ILE A 130 -7.36 2.49 0.44
N THR A 131 -7.00 1.22 0.25
CA THR A 131 -7.91 0.20 -0.27
C THR A 131 -8.26 -0.79 0.83
N ALA A 132 -9.47 -1.34 0.78
CA ALA A 132 -9.93 -2.38 1.68
C ALA A 132 -10.09 -3.70 0.92
N ARG A 133 -9.79 -4.81 1.60
CA ARG A 133 -10.06 -6.13 1.05
C ARG A 133 -11.56 -6.40 1.07
N ASP A 134 -12.13 -6.68 -0.08
CA ASP A 134 -13.50 -7.16 -0.18
C ASP A 134 -13.56 -8.65 0.20
N LYS A 135 -14.55 -9.00 1.01
CA LYS A 135 -14.74 -10.39 1.49
C LYS A 135 -15.32 -11.31 0.42
N ALA A 136 -15.98 -10.77 -0.60
CA ALA A 136 -16.62 -11.55 -1.65
C ALA A 136 -15.62 -12.06 -2.70
N ASP A 137 -14.68 -11.23 -3.11
CA ASP A 137 -13.71 -11.55 -4.17
C ASP A 137 -12.25 -11.61 -3.67
N MET A 138 -12.02 -11.24 -2.39
CA MET A 138 -10.69 -11.19 -1.76
C MET A 138 -9.73 -10.21 -2.43
N GLN A 139 -10.24 -9.28 -3.25
CA GLN A 139 -9.46 -8.22 -3.89
C GLN A 139 -9.49 -6.93 -3.08
N PHE A 140 -8.55 -6.01 -3.35
CA PHE A 140 -8.51 -4.70 -2.73
C PHE A 140 -9.23 -3.68 -3.61
N HIS A 141 -10.21 -2.99 -3.01
CA HIS A 141 -10.99 -1.91 -3.64
C HIS A 141 -10.81 -0.60 -2.87
N PRO A 142 -10.80 0.56 -3.57
CA PRO A 142 -10.72 1.88 -2.94
C PRO A 142 -11.90 2.19 -2.02
#